data_d7fe70ffec76bb738645e94dc8d41fcf
#
_entry.id   d7fe70ffec76bb738645e94dc8d41fcf
#
_cell.length_a   1.000
_cell.length_b   1.000
_cell.length_c   1.000
_cell.angle_alpha   90.00
_cell.angle_beta   90.00
_cell.angle_gamma   90.00
#
_symmetry.space_group_name_H-M   'P 1'
#
loop_
_entity.id
_entity.type
_entity.pdbx_description
1 polymer ?
#
loop_
_entity_poly.entity_id
_entity_poly.type
_entity_poly.pdbx_seq_one_letter_code
_entity_poly.pdbx_strand_id
1 'polypeptide(L)'
;MKLKTSLLSVLLASVSVQANEHCMQSEEVKADQVRFVETQMRIAALQCRGGGHRDMVGLYNDFVRSKRPYFIEAEGPLRTFLKRAEKGDLEGYVTEVANKVSLHSGSVEQFCDRSRMALAMAFKMPDPAGLVALMPVKYRQPERSCATQSARIKSR
;
A
#
# COMPACT_ATOMS: atom_id res chain seq x y z
N MET A 1 11.96 -55.30 -44.17
CA MET A 1 11.22 -54.05 -43.85
C MET A 1 11.65 -53.54 -42.46
N LYS A 2 12.42 -52.44 -42.37
CA LYS A 2 12.90 -51.89 -41.12
C LYS A 2 12.06 -50.62 -40.80
N LEU A 3 11.19 -50.71 -39.77
CA LEU A 3 10.45 -49.56 -39.26
C LEU A 3 11.42 -48.69 -38.47
N LYS A 4 11.59 -47.44 -38.91
CA LYS A 4 12.29 -46.39 -38.16
C LYS A 4 11.25 -45.64 -37.32
N THR A 5 11.26 -45.87 -36.00
CA THR A 5 10.46 -45.13 -35.04
C THR A 5 11.17 -43.82 -34.75
N SER A 6 10.58 -42.71 -35.23
CA SER A 6 11.08 -41.34 -34.96
C SER A 6 10.47 -40.85 -33.64
N LEU A 7 11.32 -40.74 -32.62
CA LEU A 7 10.95 -40.14 -31.32
C LEU A 7 10.95 -38.62 -31.46
N LEU A 8 9.77 -38.05 -31.48
CA LEU A 8 9.56 -36.60 -31.48
C LEU A 8 9.69 -36.11 -30.02
N SER A 9 10.84 -35.53 -29.65
CA SER A 9 11.07 -34.91 -28.35
C SER A 9 10.35 -33.56 -28.31
N VAL A 10 9.25 -33.49 -27.57
CA VAL A 10 8.55 -32.25 -27.28
C VAL A 10 9.31 -31.53 -26.16
N LEU A 11 10.05 -30.48 -26.50
CA LEU A 11 10.64 -29.52 -25.55
C LEU A 11 9.55 -28.64 -24.95
N LEU A 12 9.10 -28.97 -23.75
CA LEU A 12 8.29 -28.09 -22.91
C LEU A 12 9.15 -26.91 -22.46
N ALA A 13 9.03 -25.78 -23.16
CA ALA A 13 9.61 -24.54 -22.73
C ALA A 13 8.84 -24.06 -21.47
N SER A 14 9.42 -24.30 -20.30
CA SER A 14 8.98 -23.72 -19.04
C SER A 14 9.21 -22.19 -19.12
N VAL A 15 8.16 -21.44 -19.36
CA VAL A 15 8.19 -19.98 -19.21
C VAL A 15 8.32 -19.71 -17.71
N SER A 16 9.55 -19.52 -17.25
CA SER A 16 9.83 -19.01 -15.91
C SER A 16 9.26 -17.59 -15.84
N VAL A 17 8.11 -17.42 -15.23
CA VAL A 17 7.64 -16.11 -14.78
C VAL A 17 8.61 -15.70 -13.68
N GLN A 18 9.65 -14.96 -14.03
CA GLN A 18 10.49 -14.30 -13.05
C GLN A 18 9.59 -13.29 -12.35
N ALA A 19 9.12 -13.64 -11.15
CA ALA A 19 8.50 -12.69 -10.25
C ALA A 19 9.52 -11.55 -10.07
N ASN A 20 9.16 -10.36 -10.53
CA ASN A 20 10.02 -9.18 -10.41
C ASN A 20 10.15 -8.87 -8.92
N GLU A 21 11.29 -9.24 -8.33
CA GLU A 21 11.54 -9.20 -6.87
C GLU A 21 11.35 -7.81 -6.26
N HIS A 22 11.35 -6.78 -7.10
CA HIS A 22 11.26 -5.38 -6.67
C HIS A 22 9.85 -4.78 -6.74
N CYS A 23 8.84 -5.52 -7.21
CA CYS A 23 7.47 -5.03 -7.25
C CYS A 23 6.57 -5.73 -6.24
N MET A 24 5.51 -5.02 -5.81
CA MET A 24 4.51 -5.52 -4.87
C MET A 24 3.47 -6.38 -5.57
N GLN A 25 3.18 -7.54 -5.02
CA GLN A 25 2.02 -8.36 -5.37
C GLN A 25 0.73 -7.74 -4.81
N SER A 26 -0.44 -8.23 -5.26
CA SER A 26 -1.73 -7.64 -4.87
C SER A 26 -1.96 -7.54 -3.35
N GLU A 27 -1.58 -8.57 -2.60
CA GLU A 27 -1.70 -8.59 -1.14
C GLU A 27 -0.73 -7.60 -0.47
N GLU A 28 0.47 -7.47 -1.02
CA GLU A 28 1.48 -6.52 -0.54
C GLU A 28 1.05 -5.08 -0.84
N VAL A 29 0.43 -4.84 -2.01
CA VAL A 29 -0.19 -3.54 -2.34
C VAL A 29 -1.30 -3.20 -1.36
N LYS A 30 -2.18 -4.15 -1.03
CA LYS A 30 -3.23 -3.94 -0.04
C LYS A 30 -2.65 -3.61 1.33
N ALA A 31 -1.63 -4.36 1.75
CA ALA A 31 -0.94 -4.13 3.02
C ALA A 31 -0.25 -2.76 3.08
N ASP A 32 0.40 -2.35 1.98
CA ASP A 32 0.98 -1.01 1.81
C ASP A 32 -0.07 0.09 1.95
N GLN A 33 -1.22 -0.06 1.29
CA GLN A 33 -2.33 0.89 1.36
C GLN A 33 -2.91 1.01 2.77
N VAL A 34 -3.11 -0.11 3.47
CA VAL A 34 -3.58 -0.12 4.86
C VAL A 34 -2.61 0.63 5.77
N ARG A 35 -1.32 0.33 5.65
CA ARG A 35 -0.29 0.98 6.46
C ARG A 35 -0.11 2.45 6.10
N PHE A 36 -0.22 2.78 4.81
CA PHE A 36 -0.19 4.17 4.35
C PHE A 36 -1.34 4.98 4.96
N VAL A 37 -2.59 4.48 4.89
CA VAL A 37 -3.77 5.15 5.46
C VAL A 37 -3.59 5.37 6.96
N GLU A 38 -3.17 4.36 7.70
CA GLU A 38 -2.92 4.48 9.15
C GLU A 38 -1.88 5.57 9.44
N THR A 39 -0.77 5.58 8.71
CA THR A 39 0.30 6.56 8.88
C THR A 39 -0.17 7.97 8.51
N GLN A 40 -0.91 8.15 7.43
CA GLN A 40 -1.46 9.45 7.05
C GLN A 40 -2.41 9.99 8.11
N MET A 41 -3.31 9.17 8.65
CA MET A 41 -4.24 9.59 9.69
C MET A 41 -3.51 9.95 10.99
N ARG A 42 -2.43 9.26 11.33
CA ARG A 42 -1.54 9.58 12.45
C ARG A 42 -0.92 10.97 12.28
N ILE A 43 -0.33 11.25 11.11
CA ILE A 43 0.28 12.56 10.81
C ILE A 43 -0.78 13.66 10.85
N ALA A 44 -1.95 13.42 10.28
CA ALA A 44 -3.05 14.38 10.33
C ALA A 44 -3.49 14.67 11.77
N ALA A 45 -3.62 13.65 12.62
CA ALA A 45 -3.97 13.83 14.04
C ALA A 45 -2.92 14.63 14.82
N LEU A 46 -1.63 14.53 14.42
CA LEU A 46 -0.54 15.28 15.03
C LEU A 46 -0.49 16.74 14.55
N GLN A 47 -0.77 16.99 13.29
CA GLN A 47 -0.65 18.32 12.67
C GLN A 47 -1.93 19.15 12.76
N CYS A 48 -3.10 18.52 12.68
CA CYS A 48 -4.39 19.19 12.64
C CYS A 48 -4.99 19.32 14.05
N ARG A 49 -4.44 20.20 14.87
CA ARG A 49 -4.90 20.40 16.26
C ARG A 49 -5.61 21.74 16.49
N GLY A 50 -5.60 22.63 15.52
CA GLY A 50 -6.15 23.97 15.59
C GLY A 50 -7.53 24.09 14.95
N GLY A 51 -8.21 25.22 15.18
CA GLY A 51 -9.48 25.55 14.54
C GLY A 51 -10.58 24.52 14.82
N GLY A 52 -11.25 24.08 13.78
CA GLY A 52 -12.33 23.07 13.81
C GLY A 52 -11.88 21.61 13.95
N HIS A 53 -10.60 21.33 14.21
CA HIS A 53 -10.00 19.98 14.14
C HIS A 53 -9.54 19.44 15.52
N ARG A 54 -10.07 19.98 16.62
CA ARG A 54 -9.67 19.56 17.98
C ARG A 54 -10.00 18.12 18.32
N ASP A 55 -10.92 17.51 17.61
CA ASP A 55 -11.37 16.12 17.75
C ASP A 55 -10.47 15.10 17.01
N MET A 56 -9.51 15.56 16.19
CA MET A 56 -8.68 14.69 15.33
C MET A 56 -7.94 13.59 16.08
N VAL A 57 -7.40 13.89 17.26
CA VAL A 57 -6.68 12.88 18.07
C VAL A 57 -7.65 11.80 18.58
N GLY A 58 -8.84 12.20 19.03
CA GLY A 58 -9.90 11.28 19.46
C GLY A 58 -10.35 10.37 18.32
N LEU A 59 -10.69 10.96 17.17
CA LEU A 59 -11.08 10.22 15.95
C LEU A 59 -9.99 9.23 15.50
N TYR A 60 -8.73 9.64 15.53
CA TYR A 60 -7.62 8.76 15.19
C TYR A 60 -7.49 7.57 16.17
N ASN A 61 -7.59 7.82 17.47
CA ASN A 61 -7.51 6.77 18.48
C ASN A 61 -8.65 5.74 18.32
N ASP A 62 -9.86 6.21 18.02
CA ASP A 62 -11.01 5.34 17.76
C ASP A 62 -10.82 4.55 16.46
N PHE A 63 -10.30 5.19 15.42
CA PHE A 63 -9.94 4.53 14.17
C PHE A 63 -8.93 3.41 14.39
N VAL A 64 -7.83 3.68 15.10
CA VAL A 64 -6.80 2.66 15.38
C VAL A 64 -7.37 1.48 16.17
N ARG A 65 -8.20 1.74 17.18
CA ARG A 65 -8.85 0.67 17.94
C ARG A 65 -9.77 -0.18 17.08
N SER A 66 -10.62 0.44 16.27
CA SER A 66 -11.61 -0.25 15.44
C SER A 66 -10.99 -1.03 14.28
N LYS A 67 -9.84 -0.58 13.75
CA LYS A 67 -9.16 -1.17 12.58
C LYS A 67 -7.90 -1.95 12.93
N ARG A 68 -7.60 -2.14 14.20
CA ARG A 68 -6.41 -2.86 14.68
C ARG A 68 -6.16 -4.22 13.99
N PRO A 69 -7.17 -5.08 13.78
CA PRO A 69 -6.95 -6.36 13.10
C PRO A 69 -6.34 -6.20 11.71
N TYR A 70 -6.79 -5.22 10.92
CA TYR A 70 -6.26 -4.95 9.58
C TYR A 70 -4.81 -4.47 9.61
N PHE A 71 -4.43 -3.68 10.62
CA PHE A 71 -3.05 -3.21 10.77
C PHE A 71 -2.11 -4.36 11.11
N ILE A 72 -2.54 -5.29 11.96
CA ILE A 72 -1.77 -6.50 12.31
C ILE A 72 -1.64 -7.40 11.08
N GLU A 73 -2.74 -7.66 10.35
CA GLU A 73 -2.76 -8.49 9.14
C GLU A 73 -1.84 -7.93 8.04
N ALA A 74 -1.78 -6.62 7.89
CA ALA A 74 -0.94 -5.95 6.89
C ALA A 74 0.59 -6.10 7.16
N GLU A 75 1.01 -6.42 8.39
CA GLU A 75 2.44 -6.51 8.70
C GLU A 75 3.14 -7.65 7.96
N GLY A 76 2.53 -8.83 7.90
CA GLY A 76 3.13 -10.02 7.29
C GLY A 76 3.50 -9.82 5.81
N PRO A 77 2.55 -9.51 4.93
CA PRO A 77 2.80 -9.26 3.52
C PRO A 77 3.83 -8.13 3.30
N LEU A 78 3.72 -7.04 4.07
CA LEU A 78 4.64 -5.91 3.92
C LEU A 78 6.08 -6.27 4.33
N ARG A 79 6.28 -7.00 5.44
CA ARG A 79 7.61 -7.52 5.83
C ARG A 79 8.19 -8.45 4.76
N THR A 80 7.35 -9.30 4.17
CA THR A 80 7.75 -10.20 3.08
C THR A 80 8.26 -9.42 1.88
N PHE A 81 7.52 -8.40 1.46
CA PHE A 81 7.95 -7.51 0.38
C PHE A 81 9.27 -6.81 0.70
N LEU A 82 9.39 -6.18 1.88
CA LEU A 82 10.57 -5.42 2.27
C LEU A 82 11.83 -6.29 2.29
N LYS A 83 11.72 -7.51 2.83
CA LYS A 83 12.81 -8.48 2.82
C LYS A 83 13.22 -8.88 1.40
N ARG A 84 12.25 -9.21 0.54
CA ARG A 84 12.51 -9.63 -0.85
C ARG A 84 13.12 -8.50 -1.68
N ALA A 85 12.64 -7.27 -1.47
CA ALA A 85 13.08 -6.09 -2.21
C ALA A 85 14.33 -5.40 -1.59
N GLU A 86 14.89 -5.96 -0.51
CA GLU A 86 16.05 -5.40 0.21
C GLU A 86 15.85 -3.93 0.63
N LYS A 87 14.63 -3.59 1.08
CA LYS A 87 14.20 -2.23 1.41
C LYS A 87 14.23 -1.90 2.91
N GLY A 88 14.95 -2.69 3.70
CA GLY A 88 15.03 -2.51 5.14
C GLY A 88 13.90 -3.21 5.90
N ASP A 89 13.55 -2.68 7.06
CA ASP A 89 12.52 -3.23 7.93
C ASP A 89 11.20 -2.42 7.90
N LEU A 90 10.19 -2.92 8.60
CA LEU A 90 8.88 -2.30 8.67
C LEU A 90 8.91 -0.92 9.37
N GLU A 91 9.76 -0.75 10.38
CA GLU A 91 9.84 0.49 11.15
C GLU A 91 10.47 1.60 10.30
N GLY A 92 11.55 1.30 9.61
CA GLY A 92 12.17 2.21 8.63
C GLY A 92 11.21 2.60 7.53
N TYR A 93 10.45 1.61 7.00
CA TYR A 93 9.42 1.87 5.98
C TYR A 93 8.32 2.82 6.49
N VAL A 94 7.76 2.56 7.68
CA VAL A 94 6.72 3.43 8.27
C VAL A 94 7.26 4.84 8.51
N THR A 95 8.52 4.97 8.95
CA THR A 95 9.19 6.26 9.13
C THR A 95 9.34 7.00 7.80
N GLU A 96 9.74 6.31 6.72
CA GLU A 96 9.82 6.90 5.38
C GLU A 96 8.46 7.43 4.90
N VAL A 97 7.40 6.63 5.07
CA VAL A 97 6.03 7.04 4.72
C VAL A 97 5.59 8.25 5.55
N ALA A 98 5.82 8.24 6.86
CA ALA A 98 5.48 9.35 7.75
C ALA A 98 6.18 10.64 7.35
N ASN A 99 7.47 10.59 7.03
CA ASN A 99 8.24 11.74 6.55
C ASN A 99 7.67 12.27 5.23
N LYS A 100 7.36 11.41 4.28
CA LYS A 100 6.73 11.80 3.00
C LYS A 100 5.39 12.49 3.21
N VAL A 101 4.52 11.93 4.06
CA VAL A 101 3.22 12.54 4.37
C VAL A 101 3.40 13.90 5.04
N SER A 102 4.29 14.00 6.02
CA SER A 102 4.57 15.26 6.73
C SER A 102 5.05 16.36 5.80
N LEU A 103 5.98 16.05 4.91
CA LEU A 103 6.53 17.02 3.95
C LEU A 103 5.49 17.49 2.92
N HIS A 104 4.55 16.62 2.55
CA HIS A 104 3.57 16.94 1.52
C HIS A 104 2.25 17.48 2.08
N SER A 105 1.98 17.33 3.38
CA SER A 105 0.73 17.77 4.00
C SER A 105 0.47 19.25 3.80
N GLY A 106 1.50 20.10 3.91
CA GLY A 106 1.39 21.54 3.69
C GLY A 106 1.06 21.97 2.26
N SER A 107 1.27 21.08 1.27
CA SER A 107 0.95 21.33 -0.15
C SER A 107 -0.38 20.69 -0.60
N VAL A 108 -1.06 19.97 0.29
CA VAL A 108 -2.36 19.36 0.02
C VAL A 108 -3.46 20.31 0.49
N GLU A 109 -4.23 20.81 -0.46
CA GLU A 109 -5.37 21.69 -0.16
C GLU A 109 -6.34 20.99 0.80
N GLN A 110 -6.77 21.71 1.85
CA GLN A 110 -7.71 21.23 2.86
C GLN A 110 -7.27 19.89 3.52
N PHE A 111 -5.97 19.69 3.72
CA PHE A 111 -5.43 18.43 4.27
C PHE A 111 -6.15 18.00 5.56
N CYS A 112 -6.38 18.92 6.49
CA CYS A 112 -7.03 18.63 7.76
C CYS A 112 -8.51 18.26 7.60
N ASP A 113 -9.27 19.00 6.78
CA ASP A 113 -10.69 18.72 6.54
C ASP A 113 -10.87 17.36 5.85
N ARG A 114 -10.06 17.08 4.84
CA ARG A 114 -10.08 15.82 4.11
C ARG A 114 -9.71 14.64 5.00
N SER A 115 -8.70 14.80 5.84
CA SER A 115 -8.28 13.75 6.78
C SER A 115 -9.34 13.51 7.86
N ARG A 116 -9.98 14.57 8.37
CA ARG A 116 -11.09 14.45 9.32
C ARG A 116 -12.28 13.72 8.69
N MET A 117 -12.65 14.07 7.46
CA MET A 117 -13.69 13.37 6.70
C MET A 117 -13.35 11.89 6.51
N ALA A 118 -12.11 11.58 6.14
CA ALA A 118 -11.66 10.20 5.96
C ALA A 118 -11.74 9.40 7.26
N LEU A 119 -11.34 9.97 8.41
CA LEU A 119 -11.51 9.34 9.72
C LEU A 119 -12.99 9.08 10.06
N ALA A 120 -13.88 10.05 9.81
CA ALA A 120 -15.30 9.87 10.03
C ALA A 120 -15.90 8.77 9.12
N MET A 121 -15.42 8.64 7.87
CA MET A 121 -15.83 7.58 6.95
C MET A 121 -15.28 6.21 7.33
N ALA A 122 -14.12 6.15 7.98
CA ALA A 122 -13.47 4.90 8.37
C ALA A 122 -14.35 3.97 9.21
N PHE A 123 -15.24 4.53 10.02
CA PHE A 123 -16.19 3.76 10.83
C PHE A 123 -17.29 3.08 10.00
N LYS A 124 -17.58 3.63 8.81
CA LYS A 124 -18.58 3.08 7.88
C LYS A 124 -17.98 2.06 6.90
N MET A 125 -16.66 2.05 6.76
CA MET A 125 -15.95 1.16 5.84
C MET A 125 -15.45 -0.08 6.59
N PRO A 126 -15.71 -1.29 6.07
CA PRO A 126 -15.20 -2.50 6.71
C PRO A 126 -13.68 -2.56 6.68
N ASP A 127 -13.06 -2.23 5.55
CA ASP A 127 -11.62 -2.33 5.30
C ASP A 127 -11.00 -0.92 5.15
N PRO A 128 -9.96 -0.58 5.93
CA PRO A 128 -9.30 0.72 5.83
C PRO A 128 -8.57 0.94 4.49
N ALA A 129 -8.21 -0.11 3.74
CA ALA A 129 -7.61 0.05 2.41
C ALA A 129 -8.52 0.85 1.46
N GLY A 130 -9.84 0.76 1.61
CA GLY A 130 -10.80 1.54 0.84
C GLY A 130 -10.65 3.06 1.01
N LEU A 131 -10.11 3.53 2.14
CA LEU A 131 -9.86 4.94 2.38
C LEU A 131 -8.77 5.53 1.47
N VAL A 132 -7.94 4.69 0.87
CA VAL A 132 -6.95 5.10 -0.13
C VAL A 132 -7.60 5.89 -1.28
N ALA A 133 -8.86 5.60 -1.62
CA ALA A 133 -9.59 6.35 -2.64
C ALA A 133 -9.74 7.85 -2.32
N LEU A 134 -9.70 8.22 -1.04
CA LEU A 134 -9.78 9.60 -0.56
C LEU A 134 -8.40 10.28 -0.49
N MET A 135 -7.32 9.52 -0.65
CA MET A 135 -5.96 10.02 -0.59
C MET A 135 -5.54 10.64 -1.93
N PRO A 136 -4.50 11.48 -1.97
CA PRO A 136 -3.93 11.99 -3.22
C PRO A 136 -3.59 10.86 -4.20
N VAL A 137 -3.78 11.09 -5.50
CA VAL A 137 -3.66 10.08 -6.57
C VAL A 137 -2.35 9.30 -6.51
N LYS A 138 -1.23 9.97 -6.21
CA LYS A 138 0.10 9.36 -6.07
C LYS A 138 0.19 8.23 -5.03
N TYR A 139 -0.76 8.18 -4.08
CA TYR A 139 -0.81 7.14 -3.05
C TYR A 139 -1.80 6.03 -3.34
N ARG A 140 -2.74 6.24 -4.28
CA ARG A 140 -3.77 5.25 -4.64
C ARG A 140 -3.21 4.09 -5.45
N GLN A 141 -2.17 4.34 -6.23
CA GLN A 141 -1.49 3.35 -7.06
C GLN A 141 -0.01 3.37 -6.72
N PRO A 142 0.48 2.47 -5.87
CA PRO A 142 1.90 2.38 -5.58
C PRO A 142 2.68 2.17 -6.88
N GLU A 143 3.68 3.02 -7.12
CA GLU A 143 4.55 2.91 -8.30
C GLU A 143 5.26 1.55 -8.38
N ARG A 144 5.35 0.86 -7.24
CA ARG A 144 5.98 -0.44 -7.07
C ARG A 144 5.06 -1.63 -7.32
N SER A 145 3.79 -1.43 -7.71
CA SER A 145 2.89 -2.54 -8.03
C SER A 145 3.35 -3.27 -9.29
N CYS A 146 3.38 -4.62 -9.25
CA CYS A 146 3.71 -5.45 -10.40
C CYS A 146 2.75 -5.21 -11.57
N ALA A 147 1.47 -4.98 -11.29
CA ALA A 147 0.47 -4.64 -12.31
C ALA A 147 0.80 -3.33 -13.02
N THR A 148 1.20 -2.28 -12.28
CA THR A 148 1.58 -0.99 -12.83
C THR A 148 2.84 -1.07 -13.69
N GLN A 149 3.83 -1.85 -13.26
CA GLN A 149 5.07 -2.05 -14.01
C GLN A 149 4.83 -2.81 -15.32
N SER A 150 4.02 -3.86 -15.29
CA SER A 150 3.66 -4.63 -16.49
C SER A 150 2.91 -3.79 -17.53
N ALA A 151 2.04 -2.87 -17.09
CA ALA A 151 1.34 -1.95 -17.98
C ALA A 151 2.30 -0.96 -18.66
N ARG A 152 3.30 -0.43 -17.94
CA ARG A 152 4.32 0.47 -18.51
C ARG A 152 5.21 -0.20 -19.56
N ILE A 153 5.52 -1.49 -19.39
CA ILE A 153 6.33 -2.24 -20.38
C ILE A 153 5.56 -2.45 -21.68
N LYS A 154 4.25 -2.69 -21.60
CA LYS A 154 3.39 -2.89 -22.79
C LYS A 154 3.09 -1.61 -23.58
N SER A 155 3.27 -0.44 -22.97
CA SER A 155 3.01 0.86 -23.60
C SER A 155 4.24 1.49 -24.28
N ARG A 156 5.39 0.84 -24.27
CA ARG A 156 6.64 1.20 -24.97
C ARG A 156 6.87 0.32 -26.19
#